data_5eee0d4c7ae8b7a6eeb664550cee1b83
#
_entry.id   5eee0d4c7ae8b7a6eeb664550cee1b83
#
_cell.length_a   1.000
_cell.length_b   1.000
_cell.length_c   1.000
_cell.angle_alpha   90.00
_cell.angle_beta   90.00
_cell.angle_gamma   90.00
#
_symmetry.space_group_name_H-M   'P 1'
#
loop_
_entity.id
_entity.type
_entity.pdbx_description
1 polymer ?
#
loop_
_entity_poly.entity_id
_entity_poly.type
_entity_poly.pdbx_seq_one_letter_code
_entity_poly.pdbx_strand_id
1 'polypeptide(L)'
;MLYGSDTHRVFHNWWEYARKEYLPDLVGSGGDVLTQYYDPLIDYHHQTGLGGGLVTAFGVATQKREEGRLLFEAAAEALGWTSIDPVQESSRDLTTMEPSPRNTLVGLSLAREYGNDAVYAKLKAHAEANYEPTWNQETGEFTWGFGLNEPYPRGQFNAAMMTSEAGGEGALWRLVNQPHLRKFTDPTVHGVDFPAVCLSQAWYDAERRRLVVSTDSGIPGVSGQPTSFRVSNVDAQRCNVIADGKLSGDWRVVDEELEINTTVGEHNFLINIQ
;
A
#
# COMPACT_ATOMS: atom_id res chain seq x y z
N MET A 1 -12.56 -13.23 13.92
CA MET A 1 -11.24 -13.26 14.62
C MET A 1 -10.63 -14.61 14.36
N LEU A 2 -9.64 -14.68 13.47
CA LEU A 2 -9.01 -15.96 13.07
C LEU A 2 -7.99 -16.48 14.10
N TYR A 3 -7.51 -15.62 14.98
CA TYR A 3 -6.54 -15.98 16.01
C TYR A 3 -6.96 -15.31 17.32
N GLY A 4 -7.12 -16.09 18.35
CA GLY A 4 -7.56 -15.61 19.65
C GLY A 4 -6.60 -14.61 20.27
N SER A 5 -6.90 -14.18 21.45
CA SER A 5 -6.35 -13.08 22.26
C SER A 5 -4.81 -12.99 22.43
N ASP A 6 -4.01 -13.87 21.83
CA ASP A 6 -2.57 -13.97 22.06
C ASP A 6 -1.68 -13.14 21.14
N THR A 7 -2.22 -12.56 20.04
CA THR A 7 -1.40 -11.76 19.12
C THR A 7 -0.82 -10.51 19.79
N HIS A 8 -1.58 -9.86 20.66
CA HIS A 8 -1.08 -8.71 21.41
C HIS A 8 0.04 -9.09 22.37
N ARG A 9 -0.06 -10.23 23.04
CA ARG A 9 0.97 -10.74 23.94
C ARG A 9 2.24 -11.10 23.16
N VAL A 10 2.11 -11.78 22.03
CA VAL A 10 3.24 -12.13 21.15
C VAL A 10 3.94 -10.88 20.66
N PHE A 11 3.17 -9.90 20.18
CA PHE A 11 3.73 -8.63 19.73
C PHE A 11 4.42 -7.88 20.90
N HIS A 12 3.80 -7.81 22.06
CA HIS A 12 4.38 -7.15 23.23
C HIS A 12 5.70 -7.79 23.64
N ASN A 13 5.74 -9.12 23.76
CA ASN A 13 6.96 -9.85 24.12
C ASN A 13 8.07 -9.67 23.07
N TRP A 14 7.70 -9.71 21.80
CA TRP A 14 8.63 -9.42 20.72
C TRP A 14 9.15 -7.98 20.79
N TRP A 15 8.27 -7.01 21.06
CA TRP A 15 8.67 -5.61 21.13
C TRP A 15 9.62 -5.35 22.32
N GLU A 16 9.36 -5.90 23.50
CA GLU A 16 10.24 -5.76 24.65
C GLU A 16 11.63 -6.36 24.37
N TYR A 17 11.66 -7.50 23.67
CA TYR A 17 12.91 -8.10 23.22
C TYR A 17 13.59 -7.22 22.14
N ALA A 18 12.87 -6.84 21.11
CA ALA A 18 13.41 -6.05 20.01
C ALA A 18 13.96 -4.70 20.50
N ARG A 19 13.21 -4.04 21.38
CA ARG A 19 13.63 -2.78 21.98
C ARG A 19 14.93 -2.91 22.78
N LYS A 20 15.07 -3.98 23.52
CA LYS A 20 16.26 -4.23 24.33
C LYS A 20 17.47 -4.58 23.48
N GLU A 21 17.31 -5.47 22.52
CA GLU A 21 18.42 -6.08 21.80
C GLU A 21 18.77 -5.36 20.49
N TYR A 22 17.79 -4.73 19.83
CA TYR A 22 18.00 -4.05 18.56
C TYR A 22 18.11 -2.52 18.67
N LEU A 23 17.65 -1.96 19.79
CA LEU A 23 17.50 -0.52 19.99
C LEU A 23 18.03 -0.07 21.36
N PRO A 24 19.16 -0.59 21.84
CA PRO A 24 19.64 -0.30 23.20
C PRO A 24 19.84 1.20 23.44
N ASP A 25 20.09 1.99 22.39
CA ASP A 25 20.49 3.38 22.49
C ASP A 25 19.47 4.37 21.90
N LEU A 26 18.19 4.00 21.83
CA LEU A 26 17.14 4.88 21.29
C LEU A 26 16.99 6.19 22.08
N VAL A 27 17.51 6.25 23.28
CA VAL A 27 17.38 7.38 24.20
C VAL A 27 18.77 7.74 24.75
N GLY A 28 19.62 8.37 23.93
CA GLY A 28 20.78 9.03 24.49
C GLY A 28 22.11 9.04 23.75
N SER A 29 22.26 8.33 22.66
CA SER A 29 23.57 8.20 22.01
C SER A 29 23.72 8.86 20.64
N GLY A 30 22.91 9.82 20.32
CA GLY A 30 23.15 10.65 19.11
C GLY A 30 23.17 9.86 17.80
N GLY A 31 22.29 8.90 17.61
CA GLY A 31 22.08 8.27 16.31
C GLY A 31 23.04 7.13 16.00
N ASP A 32 23.77 6.59 16.94
CA ASP A 32 24.65 5.47 16.68
C ASP A 32 23.89 4.18 16.45
N VAL A 33 23.91 3.79 15.24
CA VAL A 33 23.80 2.50 14.58
C VAL A 33 22.77 1.55 15.18
N LEU A 34 21.62 1.52 14.57
CA LEU A 34 20.58 0.53 14.83
C LEU A 34 21.08 -0.87 14.44
N THR A 35 21.03 -1.80 15.37
CA THR A 35 21.38 -3.20 15.13
C THR A 35 20.51 -3.78 14.01
N GLN A 36 21.11 -4.31 12.96
CA GLN A 36 20.37 -4.94 11.86
C GLN A 36 19.91 -6.34 12.24
N TYR A 37 20.77 -7.10 12.90
CA TYR A 37 20.40 -8.36 13.53
C TYR A 37 21.30 -8.62 14.74
N TYR A 38 20.77 -9.41 15.68
CA TYR A 38 21.41 -9.81 16.91
C TYR A 38 21.61 -11.32 16.91
N ASP A 39 22.84 -11.77 17.21
CA ASP A 39 23.15 -13.18 17.39
C ASP A 39 23.20 -13.48 18.90
N PRO A 40 22.18 -14.14 19.47
CA PRO A 40 22.13 -14.43 20.90
C PRO A 40 23.12 -15.51 21.35
N LEU A 41 23.73 -16.26 20.44
CA LEU A 41 24.69 -17.30 20.80
C LEU A 41 26.04 -16.73 21.22
N ILE A 42 26.40 -15.59 20.66
CA ILE A 42 27.68 -14.94 20.89
C ILE A 42 27.55 -13.51 21.43
N ASP A 43 26.32 -13.11 21.75
CA ASP A 43 25.96 -11.76 22.22
C ASP A 43 26.52 -10.67 21.28
N TYR A 44 26.30 -10.85 19.98
CA TYR A 44 26.84 -9.96 18.96
C TYR A 44 25.77 -9.18 18.23
N HIS A 45 25.90 -7.85 18.25
CA HIS A 45 25.04 -6.92 17.53
C HIS A 45 25.67 -6.56 16.18
N HIS A 46 25.08 -7.03 15.11
CA HIS A 46 25.55 -6.76 13.76
C HIS A 46 25.04 -5.40 13.29
N GLN A 47 25.96 -4.48 13.19
CA GLN A 47 25.74 -3.08 12.84
C GLN A 47 26.04 -2.86 11.36
N THR A 48 25.16 -3.25 10.47
CA THR A 48 25.32 -2.98 9.05
C THR A 48 24.20 -2.11 8.55
N GLY A 49 24.46 -0.83 8.46
CA GLY A 49 23.54 0.10 7.81
C GLY A 49 22.20 0.26 8.53
N LEU A 50 21.60 1.36 8.30
CA LEU A 50 20.45 1.91 9.01
C LEU A 50 19.09 1.31 8.62
N GLY A 51 19.08 0.32 7.71
CA GLY A 51 17.85 -0.31 7.23
C GLY A 51 17.04 -1.02 8.32
N GLY A 52 17.72 -1.59 9.33
CA GLY A 52 17.05 -2.27 10.44
C GLY A 52 16.11 -1.38 11.24
N GLY A 53 16.54 -0.15 11.54
CA GLY A 53 15.70 0.83 12.23
C GLY A 53 14.48 1.26 11.46
N LEU A 54 14.62 1.49 10.16
CA LEU A 54 13.50 1.84 9.28
C LEU A 54 12.49 0.68 9.18
N VAL A 55 12.97 -0.55 9.01
CA VAL A 55 12.10 -1.73 8.96
C VAL A 55 11.37 -1.92 10.29
N THR A 56 12.06 -1.74 11.41
CA THR A 56 11.44 -1.81 12.74
C THR A 56 10.42 -0.70 12.94
N ALA A 57 10.73 0.54 12.56
CA ALA A 57 9.79 1.66 12.61
C ALA A 57 8.52 1.37 11.81
N PHE A 58 8.65 0.76 10.63
CA PHE A 58 7.51 0.33 9.83
C PHE A 58 6.69 -0.77 10.54
N GLY A 59 7.36 -1.79 11.07
CA GLY A 59 6.71 -2.92 11.75
C GLY A 59 5.92 -2.50 13.00
N VAL A 60 6.38 -1.50 13.74
CA VAL A 60 5.72 -1.04 14.97
C VAL A 60 4.74 0.11 14.77
N ALA A 61 4.69 0.72 13.58
CA ALA A 61 3.85 1.89 13.29
C ALA A 61 2.37 1.68 13.64
N THR A 62 1.87 0.47 13.51
CA THR A 62 0.47 0.11 13.77
C THR A 62 0.13 -0.10 15.25
N GLN A 63 1.11 -0.41 16.09
CA GLN A 63 0.90 -0.79 17.50
C GLN A 63 1.62 0.16 18.48
N LYS A 64 2.79 0.65 18.09
CA LYS A 64 3.68 1.48 18.90
C LYS A 64 4.09 2.72 18.10
N ARG A 65 3.07 3.52 17.73
CA ARG A 65 3.25 4.63 16.79
C ARG A 65 4.29 5.64 17.25
N GLU A 66 4.29 5.97 18.56
CA GLU A 66 5.23 6.96 19.09
C GLU A 66 6.67 6.45 19.10
N GLU A 67 6.88 5.21 19.52
CA GLU A 67 8.19 4.58 19.49
C GLU A 67 8.69 4.41 18.04
N GLY A 68 7.78 4.04 17.13
CA GLY A 68 8.09 3.97 15.70
C GLY A 68 8.49 5.32 15.11
N ARG A 69 7.84 6.42 15.54
CA ARG A 69 8.21 7.77 15.14
C ARG A 69 9.62 8.15 15.62
N LEU A 70 9.94 7.87 16.88
CA LEU A 70 11.27 8.12 17.42
C LEU A 70 12.36 7.33 16.68
N LEU A 71 12.08 6.07 16.34
CA LEU A 71 12.98 5.24 15.52
C LEU A 71 13.19 5.82 14.13
N PHE A 72 12.12 6.25 13.49
CA PHE A 72 12.21 6.87 12.18
C PHE A 72 13.01 8.17 12.22
N GLU A 73 12.79 9.03 13.20
CA GLU A 73 13.52 10.29 13.37
C GLU A 73 15.01 10.05 13.60
N ALA A 74 15.36 9.10 14.47
CA ALA A 74 16.74 8.72 14.72
C ALA A 74 17.42 8.15 13.44
N ALA A 75 16.72 7.29 12.71
CA ALA A 75 17.23 6.77 11.44
C ALA A 75 17.38 7.86 10.38
N ALA A 76 16.42 8.78 10.27
CA ALA A 76 16.47 9.90 9.33
C ALA A 76 17.66 10.83 9.62
N GLU A 77 17.94 11.09 10.89
CA GLU A 77 19.11 11.86 11.30
C GLU A 77 20.42 11.14 10.97
N ALA A 78 20.53 9.87 11.33
CA ALA A 78 21.72 9.06 11.07
C ALA A 78 21.99 8.88 9.56
N LEU A 79 20.94 8.82 8.72
CA LEU A 79 21.03 8.81 7.27
C LEU A 79 21.31 10.19 6.65
N GLY A 80 21.34 11.23 7.47
CA GLY A 80 21.59 12.60 7.02
C GLY A 80 20.40 13.26 6.30
N TRP A 81 19.21 12.68 6.33
CA TRP A 81 18.03 13.21 5.64
C TRP A 81 17.54 14.54 6.22
N THR A 82 17.89 14.83 7.47
CA THR A 82 17.53 16.08 8.13
C THR A 82 18.50 17.24 7.81
N SER A 83 19.77 16.91 7.52
CA SER A 83 20.85 17.90 7.38
C SER A 83 21.51 17.92 6.00
N ILE A 84 21.50 16.81 5.25
CA ILE A 84 22.15 16.71 3.94
C ILE A 84 21.17 17.13 2.84
N ASP A 85 21.66 17.97 1.93
CA ASP A 85 20.95 18.37 0.71
C ASP A 85 21.99 18.45 -0.44
N PRO A 86 21.86 17.65 -1.53
CA PRO A 86 20.82 16.66 -1.76
C PRO A 86 20.96 15.39 -0.91
N VAL A 87 19.88 14.62 -0.81
CA VAL A 87 19.88 13.29 -0.19
C VAL A 87 20.84 12.38 -0.94
N GLN A 88 21.61 11.60 -0.19
CA GLN A 88 22.51 10.60 -0.75
C GLN A 88 22.04 9.20 -0.39
N GLU A 89 22.24 8.25 -1.34
CA GLU A 89 22.00 6.84 -1.06
C GLU A 89 23.06 6.32 -0.06
N SER A 90 22.59 5.93 1.10
CA SER A 90 23.46 5.53 2.22
C SER A 90 23.54 4.02 2.41
N SER A 91 22.65 3.26 1.77
CA SER A 91 22.69 1.80 1.76
C SER A 91 23.32 1.27 0.47
N ARG A 92 23.89 0.08 0.57
CA ARG A 92 24.42 -0.64 -0.59
C ARG A 92 23.74 -1.99 -0.70
N ASP A 93 23.54 -2.45 -1.92
CA ASP A 93 23.21 -3.85 -2.17
C ASP A 93 24.43 -4.72 -1.85
N LEU A 94 24.25 -5.71 -0.98
CA LEU A 94 25.36 -6.58 -0.54
C LEU A 94 25.88 -7.49 -1.67
N THR A 95 25.09 -7.68 -2.72
CA THR A 95 25.46 -8.54 -3.85
C THR A 95 26.27 -7.77 -4.89
N THR A 96 25.84 -6.56 -5.23
CA THR A 96 26.44 -5.74 -6.29
C THR A 96 27.35 -4.64 -5.76
N MET A 97 27.25 -4.32 -4.48
CA MET A 97 27.93 -3.18 -3.83
C MET A 97 27.52 -1.81 -4.38
N GLU A 98 26.48 -1.77 -5.19
CA GLU A 98 25.92 -0.53 -5.71
C GLU A 98 25.01 0.17 -4.68
N PRO A 99 24.83 1.50 -4.77
CA PRO A 99 23.87 2.20 -3.93
C PRO A 99 22.48 1.61 -4.07
N SER A 100 21.80 1.41 -2.95
CA SER A 100 20.45 0.82 -2.90
C SER A 100 19.41 1.86 -2.54
N PRO A 101 18.34 2.03 -3.33
CA PRO A 101 17.26 2.96 -3.03
C PRO A 101 16.31 2.49 -1.91
N ARG A 102 16.50 1.30 -1.36
CA ARG A 102 15.58 0.69 -0.38
C ARG A 102 15.28 1.59 0.82
N ASN A 103 16.32 2.19 1.40
CA ASN A 103 16.13 3.07 2.56
C ASN A 103 15.32 4.31 2.19
N THR A 104 15.61 4.94 1.06
CA THR A 104 14.86 6.10 0.56
C THR A 104 13.38 5.76 0.36
N LEU A 105 13.07 4.61 -0.24
CA LEU A 105 11.70 4.18 -0.52
C LEU A 105 10.91 3.87 0.76
N VAL A 106 11.53 3.18 1.71
CA VAL A 106 10.93 2.93 3.04
C VAL A 106 10.78 4.25 3.79
N GLY A 107 11.79 5.11 3.71
CA GLY A 107 11.78 6.44 4.31
C GLY A 107 10.64 7.33 3.83
N LEU A 108 10.33 7.30 2.54
CA LEU A 108 9.18 8.02 1.96
C LEU A 108 7.86 7.60 2.62
N SER A 109 7.62 6.29 2.72
CA SER A 109 6.40 5.76 3.33
C SER A 109 6.30 6.12 4.81
N LEU A 110 7.43 6.03 5.54
CA LEU A 110 7.48 6.36 6.97
C LEU A 110 7.37 7.86 7.24
N ALA A 111 7.98 8.69 6.40
CA ALA A 111 7.84 10.14 6.51
C ALA A 111 6.37 10.57 6.38
N ARG A 112 5.62 9.93 5.47
CA ARG A 112 4.16 10.11 5.38
C ARG A 112 3.43 9.60 6.61
N GLU A 113 3.72 8.38 7.05
CA GLU A 113 3.06 7.78 8.22
C GLU A 113 3.22 8.64 9.48
N TYR A 114 4.42 9.18 9.69
CA TYR A 114 4.74 9.97 10.88
C TYR A 114 4.55 11.48 10.72
N GLY A 115 4.09 11.94 9.56
CA GLY A 115 3.80 13.36 9.30
C GLY A 115 5.06 14.24 9.21
N ASN A 116 6.19 13.67 8.79
CA ASN A 116 7.44 14.42 8.60
C ASN A 116 7.56 14.93 7.16
N ASP A 117 6.83 16.01 6.86
CA ASP A 117 6.78 16.58 5.52
C ASP A 117 8.14 17.09 5.02
N ALA A 118 9.02 17.53 5.92
CA ALA A 118 10.34 18.03 5.53
C ALA A 118 11.24 16.91 4.99
N VAL A 119 11.29 15.77 5.69
CA VAL A 119 12.01 14.58 5.22
C VAL A 119 11.34 14.02 3.97
N TYR A 120 10.00 13.95 3.95
CA TYR A 120 9.27 13.48 2.78
C TYR A 120 9.62 14.28 1.52
N ALA A 121 9.59 15.61 1.58
CA ALA A 121 9.89 16.48 0.44
C ALA A 121 11.31 16.24 -0.10
N LYS A 122 12.30 16.08 0.78
CA LYS A 122 13.69 15.78 0.38
C LYS A 122 13.84 14.42 -0.30
N LEU A 123 13.25 13.38 0.30
CA LEU A 123 13.30 12.03 -0.26
C LEU A 123 12.54 11.95 -1.58
N LYS A 124 11.42 12.65 -1.71
CA LYS A 124 10.64 12.72 -2.93
C LYS A 124 11.44 13.39 -4.05
N ALA A 125 12.03 14.54 -3.77
CA ALA A 125 12.87 15.24 -4.75
C ALA A 125 14.06 14.39 -5.21
N HIS A 126 14.66 13.63 -4.28
CA HIS A 126 15.74 12.70 -4.62
C HIS A 126 15.24 11.55 -5.53
N ALA A 127 14.09 10.95 -5.21
CA ALA A 127 13.51 9.89 -6.02
C ALA A 127 13.15 10.38 -7.43
N GLU A 128 12.53 11.56 -7.55
CA GLU A 128 12.19 12.16 -8.84
C GLU A 128 13.41 12.46 -9.70
N ALA A 129 14.51 12.86 -9.08
CA ALA A 129 15.75 13.16 -9.81
C ALA A 129 16.55 11.93 -10.22
N ASN A 130 16.46 10.82 -9.47
CA ASN A 130 17.39 9.70 -9.61
C ASN A 130 16.72 8.37 -9.99
N TYR A 131 15.39 8.24 -9.82
CA TYR A 131 14.69 6.97 -10.06
C TYR A 131 13.87 6.98 -11.35
N GLU A 132 14.16 7.87 -12.27
CA GLU A 132 13.66 7.91 -13.67
C GLU A 132 12.16 7.62 -13.80
N PRO A 133 11.26 8.44 -13.21
CA PRO A 133 9.84 8.25 -13.39
C PRO A 133 9.48 8.31 -14.88
N THR A 134 8.84 7.26 -15.39
CA THR A 134 8.59 7.08 -16.82
C THR A 134 7.11 6.81 -17.06
N TRP A 135 6.54 7.55 -17.99
CA TRP A 135 5.19 7.35 -18.49
C TRP A 135 5.23 6.72 -19.89
N ASN A 136 4.68 5.53 -20.03
CA ASN A 136 4.48 4.92 -21.33
C ASN A 136 3.12 5.38 -21.90
N GLN A 137 3.14 6.22 -22.91
CA GLN A 137 1.92 6.77 -23.51
C GLN A 137 1.10 5.74 -24.30
N GLU A 138 1.72 4.65 -24.76
CA GLU A 138 1.02 3.62 -25.54
C GLU A 138 0.23 2.68 -24.62
N THR A 139 0.79 2.33 -23.46
CA THR A 139 0.16 1.40 -22.52
C THR A 139 -0.56 2.09 -21.38
N GLY A 140 -0.33 3.40 -21.17
CA GLY A 140 -0.81 4.13 -20.01
C GLY A 140 -0.08 3.75 -18.72
N GLU A 141 1.01 2.99 -18.80
CA GLU A 141 1.78 2.56 -17.65
C GLU A 141 2.70 3.66 -17.15
N PHE A 142 2.61 3.94 -15.86
CA PHE A 142 3.57 4.78 -15.15
C PHE A 142 4.46 3.92 -14.26
N THR A 143 5.77 4.04 -14.42
CA THR A 143 6.74 3.33 -13.59
C THR A 143 7.75 4.30 -13.04
N TRP A 144 8.11 4.12 -11.80
CA TRP A 144 9.34 4.69 -11.28
C TRP A 144 10.48 3.87 -11.83
N GLY A 145 11.34 4.52 -12.57
CA GLY A 145 12.47 4.00 -13.35
C GLY A 145 13.28 2.98 -12.63
N PHE A 146 14.43 2.82 -12.85
CA PHE A 146 15.26 1.66 -12.82
C PHE A 146 15.00 0.88 -14.11
N GLY A 147 15.84 0.98 -15.09
CA GLY A 147 15.72 0.30 -16.37
C GLY A 147 15.42 -1.20 -16.29
N LEU A 148 15.25 -1.87 -17.39
CA LEU A 148 14.96 -3.31 -17.43
C LEU A 148 16.10 -4.17 -16.85
N ASN A 149 17.30 -3.62 -16.69
CA ASN A 149 18.50 -4.31 -16.20
C ASN A 149 18.78 -4.07 -14.71
N GLU A 150 17.79 -3.64 -13.97
CA GLU A 150 17.99 -3.37 -12.55
C GLU A 150 18.21 -4.62 -11.72
N PRO A 151 19.06 -4.52 -10.68
CA PRO A 151 19.24 -5.57 -9.69
C PRO A 151 18.03 -5.73 -8.76
N TYR A 152 17.07 -4.78 -8.80
CA TYR A 152 15.91 -4.75 -7.89
C TYR A 152 14.59 -4.98 -8.64
N PRO A 153 13.65 -5.73 -8.03
CA PRO A 153 12.36 -5.95 -8.63
C PRO A 153 11.59 -4.64 -8.81
N ARG A 154 11.37 -4.22 -10.04
CA ARG A 154 10.65 -3.00 -10.40
C ARG A 154 9.28 -2.91 -9.70
N GLY A 155 8.56 -4.00 -9.60
CA GLY A 155 7.28 -4.06 -8.90
C GLY A 155 7.36 -3.69 -7.41
N GLN A 156 8.43 -4.08 -6.71
CA GLN A 156 8.63 -3.73 -5.31
C GLN A 156 8.78 -2.23 -5.13
N PHE A 157 9.54 -1.57 -5.98
CA PHE A 157 9.77 -0.14 -5.89
C PHE A 157 8.56 0.67 -6.31
N ASN A 158 7.87 0.27 -7.37
CA ASN A 158 6.62 0.89 -7.75
C ASN A 158 5.56 0.78 -6.65
N ALA A 159 5.46 -0.37 -5.97
CA ALA A 159 4.57 -0.55 -4.84
C ALA A 159 4.93 0.36 -3.66
N ALA A 160 6.22 0.52 -3.33
CA ALA A 160 6.67 1.41 -2.27
C ALA A 160 6.38 2.88 -2.60
N MET A 161 6.66 3.32 -3.83
CA MET A 161 6.33 4.67 -4.29
C MET A 161 4.82 4.92 -4.25
N MET A 162 4.01 3.98 -4.77
CA MET A 162 2.55 4.09 -4.72
C MET A 162 2.05 4.19 -3.27
N THR A 163 2.60 3.40 -2.36
CA THR A 163 2.24 3.47 -0.93
C THR A 163 2.54 4.84 -0.34
N SER A 164 3.68 5.45 -0.68
CA SER A 164 4.04 6.78 -0.21
C SER A 164 3.14 7.88 -0.79
N GLU A 165 2.73 7.76 -2.05
CA GLU A 165 1.84 8.73 -2.72
C GLU A 165 0.39 8.61 -2.21
N ALA A 166 -0.12 7.39 -2.08
CA ALA A 166 -1.48 7.13 -1.61
C ALA A 166 -1.63 7.29 -0.08
N GLY A 167 -0.53 7.19 0.65
CA GLY A 167 -0.48 7.27 2.10
C GLY A 167 -0.66 8.70 2.61
N GLY A 168 -0.90 8.80 3.90
CA GLY A 168 -0.97 10.06 4.63
C GLY A 168 -0.61 9.83 6.09
N GLU A 169 -0.53 10.88 6.88
CA GLU A 169 -0.20 10.78 8.30
C GLU A 169 -1.09 9.76 9.00
N GLY A 170 -0.48 8.78 9.67
CA GLY A 170 -1.16 7.71 10.40
C GLY A 170 -1.98 6.75 9.53
N ALA A 171 -1.71 6.64 8.24
CA ALA A 171 -2.50 5.80 7.34
C ALA A 171 -2.40 4.31 7.71
N LEU A 172 -1.20 3.81 8.00
CA LEU A 172 -0.99 2.42 8.45
C LEU A 172 -1.64 2.19 9.81
N TRP A 173 -1.47 3.14 10.73
CA TRP A 173 -2.09 3.05 12.04
C TRP A 173 -3.63 2.99 11.95
N ARG A 174 -4.24 3.87 11.15
CA ARG A 174 -5.69 3.88 10.94
C ARG A 174 -6.20 2.61 10.29
N LEU A 175 -5.46 2.09 9.31
CA LEU A 175 -5.84 0.86 8.62
C LEU A 175 -6.04 -0.31 9.59
N VAL A 176 -5.20 -0.41 10.62
CA VAL A 176 -5.24 -1.50 11.61
C VAL A 176 -6.16 -1.16 12.79
N ASN A 177 -6.11 0.08 13.30
CA ASN A 177 -6.78 0.46 14.55
C ASN A 177 -8.15 1.10 14.35
N GLN A 178 -8.43 1.58 13.13
CA GLN A 178 -9.72 2.15 12.76
C GLN A 178 -10.26 1.48 11.49
N PRO A 179 -10.48 0.15 11.52
CA PRO A 179 -10.94 -0.56 10.33
C PRO A 179 -12.30 -0.02 9.89
N HIS A 180 -12.43 0.28 8.60
CA HIS A 180 -13.70 0.66 7.99
C HIS A 180 -14.60 -0.57 7.84
N LEU A 181 -15.15 -1.06 8.94
CA LEU A 181 -16.00 -2.27 8.96
C LEU A 181 -17.21 -2.13 8.02
N ARG A 182 -17.68 -0.91 7.77
CA ARG A 182 -18.75 -0.66 6.81
C ARG A 182 -18.43 -1.14 5.40
N LYS A 183 -17.15 -1.17 5.00
CA LYS A 183 -16.75 -1.71 3.69
C LYS A 183 -17.07 -3.19 3.51
N PHE A 184 -17.23 -3.92 4.61
CA PHE A 184 -17.62 -5.34 4.57
C PHE A 184 -19.15 -5.53 4.51
N THR A 185 -19.92 -4.47 4.71
CA THR A 185 -21.39 -4.46 4.66
C THR A 185 -21.95 -3.58 3.56
N ASP A 186 -21.13 -2.73 2.98
CA ASP A 186 -21.52 -1.91 1.83
C ASP A 186 -21.59 -2.76 0.55
N PRO A 187 -22.39 -2.38 -0.43
CA PRO A 187 -22.46 -3.05 -1.73
C PRO A 187 -21.10 -3.28 -2.34
N THR A 188 -20.79 -4.53 -2.67
CA THR A 188 -19.47 -4.93 -3.12
C THR A 188 -19.53 -5.64 -4.46
N VAL A 189 -18.77 -5.17 -5.45
CA VAL A 189 -18.63 -5.79 -6.76
C VAL A 189 -17.60 -6.90 -6.69
N HIS A 190 -17.93 -8.09 -7.19
CA HIS A 190 -17.03 -9.23 -7.29
C HIS A 190 -17.37 -10.15 -8.47
N GLY A 191 -16.59 -11.20 -8.68
CA GLY A 191 -16.79 -12.15 -9.79
C GLY A 191 -16.55 -11.53 -11.17
N VAL A 192 -15.78 -10.44 -11.24
CA VAL A 192 -15.38 -9.81 -12.51
C VAL A 192 -14.37 -10.71 -13.22
N ASP A 193 -14.55 -10.93 -14.51
CA ASP A 193 -13.68 -11.77 -15.33
C ASP A 193 -12.39 -11.02 -15.72
N PHE A 194 -11.55 -10.77 -14.70
CA PHE A 194 -10.25 -10.14 -14.91
C PHE A 194 -9.25 -11.18 -15.49
N PRO A 195 -8.42 -10.82 -16.48
CA PRO A 195 -8.17 -9.49 -17.03
C PRO A 195 -9.02 -9.12 -18.27
N ALA A 196 -9.96 -9.96 -18.70
CA ALA A 196 -10.83 -9.63 -19.84
C ALA A 196 -11.64 -8.36 -19.57
N VAL A 197 -12.14 -8.22 -18.36
CA VAL A 197 -12.86 -7.03 -17.88
C VAL A 197 -12.03 -6.33 -16.80
N CYS A 198 -11.83 -5.03 -16.96
CA CYS A 198 -11.30 -4.13 -15.94
C CYS A 198 -12.41 -3.28 -15.35
N LEU A 199 -12.36 -3.07 -14.04
CA LEU A 199 -13.18 -2.05 -13.38
C LEU A 199 -12.40 -0.74 -13.34
N SER A 200 -12.89 0.27 -14.06
CA SER A 200 -12.36 1.64 -13.97
C SER A 200 -12.97 2.40 -12.80
N GLN A 201 -14.17 1.99 -12.37
CA GLN A 201 -14.84 2.56 -11.19
C GLN A 201 -15.72 1.49 -10.51
N ALA A 202 -15.71 1.47 -9.17
CA ALA A 202 -16.69 0.81 -8.34
C ALA A 202 -16.84 1.68 -7.07
N TRP A 203 -17.88 2.50 -7.02
CA TRP A 203 -18.07 3.48 -5.96
C TRP A 203 -19.51 3.48 -5.44
N TYR A 204 -19.67 3.38 -4.11
CA TYR A 204 -20.97 3.41 -3.44
C TYR A 204 -21.22 4.75 -2.74
N ASP A 205 -22.29 5.42 -3.17
CA ASP A 205 -22.86 6.61 -2.51
C ASP A 205 -23.89 6.16 -1.47
N ALA A 206 -23.48 6.16 -0.22
CA ALA A 206 -24.35 5.72 0.88
C ALA A 206 -25.54 6.68 1.14
N GLU A 207 -25.38 7.97 0.84
CA GLU A 207 -26.46 8.96 1.02
C GLU A 207 -27.57 8.74 0.00
N ARG A 208 -27.20 8.46 -1.25
CA ARG A 208 -28.13 8.20 -2.34
C ARG A 208 -28.48 6.73 -2.50
N ARG A 209 -27.83 5.84 -1.71
CA ARG A 209 -27.95 4.39 -1.82
C ARG A 209 -27.75 3.92 -3.26
N ARG A 210 -26.64 4.31 -3.84
CA ARG A 210 -26.34 4.13 -5.25
C ARG A 210 -24.93 3.60 -5.46
N LEU A 211 -24.81 2.49 -6.16
CA LEU A 211 -23.52 1.94 -6.59
C LEU A 211 -23.29 2.31 -8.05
N VAL A 212 -22.15 2.92 -8.34
CA VAL A 212 -21.67 3.22 -9.69
C VAL A 212 -20.57 2.23 -10.04
N VAL A 213 -20.73 1.56 -11.18
CA VAL A 213 -19.72 0.62 -11.69
C VAL A 213 -19.41 1.01 -13.13
N SER A 214 -18.13 1.15 -13.46
CA SER A 214 -17.70 1.35 -14.85
C SER A 214 -16.71 0.25 -15.23
N THR A 215 -16.93 -0.36 -16.38
CA THR A 215 -16.08 -1.43 -16.90
C THR A 215 -15.40 -1.00 -18.18
N ASP A 216 -14.34 -1.71 -18.52
CA ASP A 216 -13.64 -1.59 -19.81
C ASP A 216 -13.03 -2.94 -20.18
N SER A 217 -12.55 -3.07 -21.44
CA SER A 217 -11.82 -4.24 -21.90
C SER A 217 -10.37 -4.18 -21.41
N GLY A 218 -9.94 -5.18 -20.64
CA GLY A 218 -8.57 -5.28 -20.12
C GLY A 218 -7.56 -5.88 -21.11
N ILE A 219 -8.05 -6.58 -22.15
CA ILE A 219 -7.21 -7.20 -23.19
C ILE A 219 -7.79 -6.95 -24.59
N PRO A 220 -6.91 -6.75 -25.60
CA PRO A 220 -7.36 -6.58 -26.98
C PRO A 220 -8.12 -7.82 -27.49
N GLY A 221 -9.12 -7.59 -28.34
CA GLY A 221 -9.80 -8.64 -29.10
C GLY A 221 -10.89 -9.42 -28.35
N VAL A 222 -11.18 -9.10 -27.09
CA VAL A 222 -12.27 -9.74 -26.33
C VAL A 222 -13.53 -8.88 -26.19
N SER A 223 -13.48 -7.65 -26.65
CA SER A 223 -14.62 -6.73 -26.61
C SER A 223 -15.85 -7.32 -27.29
N GLY A 224 -17.01 -7.17 -26.66
CA GLY A 224 -18.28 -7.71 -27.12
C GLY A 224 -18.57 -9.16 -26.72
N GLN A 225 -17.62 -9.88 -26.10
CA GLN A 225 -17.90 -11.23 -25.57
C GLN A 225 -18.81 -11.15 -24.34
N PRO A 226 -19.73 -12.14 -24.17
CA PRO A 226 -20.57 -12.18 -22.97
C PRO A 226 -19.74 -12.31 -21.69
N THR A 227 -20.14 -11.59 -20.67
CA THR A 227 -19.55 -11.64 -19.33
C THR A 227 -20.61 -11.33 -18.27
N SER A 228 -20.25 -11.49 -16.99
CA SER A 228 -21.08 -11.05 -15.88
C SER A 228 -20.22 -10.65 -14.69
N PHE A 229 -20.83 -9.93 -13.77
CA PHE A 229 -20.27 -9.66 -12.45
C PHE A 229 -21.39 -9.69 -11.40
N ARG A 230 -21.00 -9.79 -10.14
CA ARG A 230 -21.95 -9.85 -9.03
C ARG A 230 -21.81 -8.68 -8.09
N VAL A 231 -22.89 -8.34 -7.41
CA VAL A 231 -22.92 -7.37 -6.33
C VAL A 231 -23.52 -8.03 -5.10
N SER A 232 -22.71 -8.15 -4.06
CA SER A 232 -23.11 -8.63 -2.75
C SER A 232 -23.52 -7.48 -1.82
N ASN A 233 -24.06 -7.83 -0.64
CA ASN A 233 -24.53 -6.88 0.38
C ASN A 233 -25.63 -5.93 -0.12
N VAL A 234 -26.52 -6.43 -0.97
CA VAL A 234 -27.69 -5.71 -1.48
C VAL A 234 -28.95 -6.59 -1.35
N ASP A 235 -30.11 -5.98 -1.18
CA ASP A 235 -31.37 -6.67 -1.43
C ASP A 235 -31.59 -6.69 -2.96
N ALA A 236 -31.11 -7.75 -3.60
CA ALA A 236 -31.08 -7.85 -5.05
C ALA A 236 -32.47 -7.69 -5.70
N GLN A 237 -33.55 -8.11 -5.00
CA GLN A 237 -34.91 -7.99 -5.49
C GLN A 237 -35.42 -6.55 -5.51
N ARG A 238 -34.78 -5.66 -4.76
CA ARG A 238 -35.14 -4.24 -4.65
C ARG A 238 -34.20 -3.32 -5.41
N CYS A 239 -33.27 -3.89 -6.18
CA CYS A 239 -32.37 -3.10 -6.99
C CYS A 239 -32.97 -2.71 -8.33
N ASN A 240 -32.62 -1.50 -8.79
CA ASN A 240 -32.87 -1.06 -10.16
C ASN A 240 -31.52 -0.83 -10.84
N VAL A 241 -31.28 -1.54 -11.94
CA VAL A 241 -30.05 -1.44 -12.72
C VAL A 241 -30.28 -0.56 -13.95
N ILE A 242 -29.48 0.46 -14.11
CA ILE A 242 -29.38 1.30 -15.29
C ILE A 242 -28.04 1.01 -15.94
N ALA A 243 -28.03 0.50 -17.15
CA ALA A 243 -26.83 0.24 -17.94
C ALA A 243 -26.79 1.23 -19.12
N ASP A 244 -25.69 1.94 -19.27
CA ASP A 244 -25.45 2.92 -20.34
C ASP A 244 -26.60 3.93 -20.49
N GLY A 245 -27.10 4.39 -19.34
CA GLY A 245 -28.19 5.37 -19.26
C GLY A 245 -29.61 4.83 -19.50
N LYS A 246 -29.79 3.51 -19.65
CA LYS A 246 -31.09 2.87 -19.87
C LYS A 246 -31.39 1.86 -18.78
N LEU A 247 -32.66 1.75 -18.40
CA LEU A 247 -33.11 0.71 -17.47
C LEU A 247 -32.80 -0.67 -18.10
N SER A 248 -32.05 -1.49 -17.38
CA SER A 248 -31.62 -2.81 -17.83
C SER A 248 -32.46 -3.89 -17.13
N GLY A 249 -32.84 -4.93 -17.91
CA GLY A 249 -33.41 -6.18 -17.44
C GLY A 249 -32.39 -7.33 -17.45
N ASP A 250 -31.15 -7.08 -17.85
CA ASP A 250 -30.10 -8.09 -18.01
C ASP A 250 -29.41 -8.42 -16.66
N TRP A 251 -30.22 -8.69 -15.66
CA TRP A 251 -29.74 -9.08 -14.36
C TRP A 251 -30.66 -10.14 -13.74
N ARG A 252 -30.14 -10.86 -12.77
CA ARG A 252 -30.90 -11.87 -12.01
C ARG A 252 -30.38 -11.97 -10.58
N VAL A 253 -31.17 -12.63 -9.73
CA VAL A 253 -30.75 -12.97 -8.36
C VAL A 253 -30.14 -14.37 -8.37
N VAL A 254 -28.91 -14.50 -7.89
CA VAL A 254 -28.17 -15.75 -7.76
C VAL A 254 -27.55 -15.80 -6.37
N ASP A 255 -27.89 -16.80 -5.59
CA ASP A 255 -27.37 -16.98 -4.22
C ASP A 255 -27.58 -15.72 -3.34
N GLU A 256 -28.74 -15.07 -3.46
CA GLU A 256 -29.11 -13.82 -2.77
C GLU A 256 -28.33 -12.57 -3.25
N GLU A 257 -27.45 -12.70 -4.23
CA GLU A 257 -26.70 -11.61 -4.83
C GLU A 257 -27.32 -11.15 -6.14
N LEU A 258 -27.01 -9.91 -6.53
CA LEU A 258 -27.38 -9.35 -7.82
C LEU A 258 -26.30 -9.73 -8.86
N GLU A 259 -26.64 -10.58 -9.83
CA GLU A 259 -25.78 -10.88 -10.98
C GLU A 259 -26.22 -10.04 -12.18
N ILE A 260 -25.29 -9.30 -12.75
CA ILE A 260 -25.48 -8.45 -13.93
C ILE A 260 -24.79 -9.11 -15.12
N ASN A 261 -25.57 -9.41 -16.16
CA ASN A 261 -25.05 -9.92 -17.43
C ASN A 261 -24.77 -8.76 -18.36
N THR A 262 -23.63 -8.79 -19.03
CA THR A 262 -23.19 -7.73 -19.94
C THR A 262 -22.21 -8.29 -20.99
N THR A 263 -21.55 -7.41 -21.68
CA THR A 263 -20.44 -7.78 -22.58
C THR A 263 -19.14 -7.14 -22.10
N VAL A 264 -18.02 -7.71 -22.51
CA VAL A 264 -16.70 -7.10 -22.28
C VAL A 264 -16.61 -5.80 -23.07
N GLY A 265 -16.29 -4.71 -22.39
CA GLY A 265 -16.15 -3.40 -23.02
C GLY A 265 -16.46 -2.25 -22.06
N GLU A 266 -16.52 -1.06 -22.63
CA GLU A 266 -16.85 0.15 -21.90
C GLU A 266 -18.35 0.20 -21.64
N HIS A 267 -18.72 0.04 -20.34
CA HIS A 267 -20.08 0.15 -19.84
C HIS A 267 -20.15 0.92 -18.54
N ASN A 268 -21.26 1.61 -18.32
CA ASN A 268 -21.52 2.34 -17.09
C ASN A 268 -22.83 1.84 -16.48
N PHE A 269 -22.72 1.30 -15.27
CA PHE A 269 -23.85 0.79 -14.49
C PHE A 269 -24.14 1.71 -13.32
N LEU A 270 -25.42 2.02 -13.14
CA LEU A 270 -25.93 2.71 -12.00
C LEU A 270 -26.95 1.81 -11.31
N ILE A 271 -26.61 1.33 -10.12
CA ILE A 271 -27.42 0.39 -9.35
C ILE A 271 -28.02 1.16 -8.17
N ASN A 272 -29.33 1.43 -8.25
CA ASN A 272 -30.05 2.04 -7.15
C ASN A 272 -30.53 0.94 -6.20
N ILE A 273 -30.19 1.07 -4.91
CA ILE A 273 -30.45 0.12 -3.85
C ILE A 273 -31.56 0.70 -2.97
N GLN A 274 -32.72 0.05 -2.89
CA GLN A 274 -33.86 0.56 -2.11
C GLN A 274 -33.84 0.13 -0.65
#